data_cad67bd23954e09cc26977b82319c2ac
#
_entry.id   cad67bd23954e09cc26977b82319c2ac
#
_cell.length_a   1.000
_cell.length_b   1.000
_cell.length_c   1.000
_cell.angle_alpha   90.00
_cell.angle_beta   90.00
_cell.angle_gamma   90.00
#
_symmetry.space_group_name_H-M   'P 1'
#
loop_
_entity.id
_entity.type
_entity.pdbx_description
1 polymer ?
#
loop_
_entity_poly.entity_id
_entity_poly.type
_entity_poly.pdbx_seq_one_letter_code
_entity_poly.pdbx_strand_id
1 'polypeptide(L)'
;AEVAEAIHKAIGYWFRMKPIAANWWYNEIGIPKVLGAVFILFEDQLSTEEKKHAIEVMSQAKIGMTAQNKVWLAGNVLVKGLLLNDLQLVWKARNVINDEIKMAYGKSEGIKVDYSFHQHGPQQQVGNYGAAYLATMSFWAYILDDTSLALDEERFQIITNYTNEGVRRILWKNKMDVNNLGRQLYKQAQRNKAFSSLFSANMLAQVNSKDSNTYQLLIDENLGNTPTSLLGQYHFWKSDMTIHRCPTWMASVRMASDRVIGTESGTDNVKGYYLADGALYTYVDGDEYTDVFPCWDWRKVPGVTCYQEDKAVHVMGWLEKQNKGSFVGNVNDGVIGLTSMDLVRDGLYARKTWIFTPDYILCLGAGIRSDSSYQVNTSV
;
A
#
# COMPACT_ATOMS: atom_id res chain seq x y z
N ALA A 1 -13.00 -12.22 -35.39
CA ALA A 1 -14.26 -12.97 -35.26
C ALA A 1 -14.25 -13.86 -34.02
N GLU A 2 -13.37 -14.83 -33.90
CA GLU A 2 -13.36 -15.80 -32.78
C GLU A 2 -13.20 -15.17 -31.40
N VAL A 3 -12.31 -14.17 -31.24
CA VAL A 3 -12.12 -13.46 -29.97
C VAL A 3 -13.39 -12.69 -29.57
N ALA A 4 -14.02 -12.00 -30.52
CA ALA A 4 -15.26 -11.27 -30.27
C ALA A 4 -16.38 -12.23 -29.83
N GLU A 5 -16.54 -13.36 -30.49
CA GLU A 5 -17.51 -14.39 -30.12
C GLU A 5 -17.25 -14.95 -28.71
N ALA A 6 -15.99 -15.18 -28.37
CA ALA A 6 -15.61 -15.64 -27.03
C ALA A 6 -15.96 -14.59 -25.95
N ILE A 7 -15.74 -13.29 -26.23
CA ILE A 7 -16.11 -12.20 -25.32
C ILE A 7 -17.64 -12.16 -25.14
N HIS A 8 -18.44 -12.19 -26.23
CA HIS A 8 -19.91 -12.23 -26.13
C HIS A 8 -20.41 -13.42 -25.31
N LYS A 9 -19.81 -14.61 -25.50
CA LYS A 9 -20.16 -15.80 -24.71
C LYS A 9 -19.85 -15.61 -23.22
N ALA A 10 -18.67 -15.05 -22.89
CA ALA A 10 -18.23 -14.83 -21.52
C ALA A 10 -19.11 -13.79 -20.79
N ILE A 11 -19.32 -12.61 -21.39
CA ILE A 11 -20.18 -11.57 -20.78
C ILE A 11 -21.64 -12.03 -20.71
N GLY A 12 -22.15 -12.71 -21.74
CA GLY A 12 -23.50 -13.28 -21.74
C GLY A 12 -23.70 -14.34 -20.66
N TYR A 13 -22.68 -15.17 -20.39
CA TYR A 13 -22.70 -16.09 -19.24
C TYR A 13 -22.77 -15.31 -17.92
N TRP A 14 -21.91 -14.30 -17.74
CA TRP A 14 -21.90 -13.45 -16.55
C TRP A 14 -23.26 -12.79 -16.30
N PHE A 15 -23.86 -12.21 -17.33
CA PHE A 15 -25.15 -11.54 -17.20
C PHE A 15 -26.30 -12.49 -16.82
N ARG A 16 -26.27 -13.74 -17.32
CA ARG A 16 -27.26 -14.76 -16.94
C ARG A 16 -27.09 -15.22 -15.48
N MET A 17 -25.83 -15.44 -15.06
CA MET A 17 -25.54 -16.00 -13.75
C MET A 17 -25.64 -14.97 -12.63
N LYS A 18 -25.42 -13.69 -12.91
CA LYS A 18 -25.43 -12.58 -11.94
C LYS A 18 -24.73 -12.91 -10.63
N PRO A 19 -23.46 -13.35 -10.65
CA PRO A 19 -22.79 -13.81 -9.44
C PRO A 19 -22.60 -12.64 -8.46
N ILE A 20 -22.85 -12.91 -7.18
CA ILE A 20 -22.67 -11.95 -6.10
C ILE A 20 -21.63 -12.51 -5.13
N ALA A 21 -20.55 -11.75 -4.92
CA ALA A 21 -19.52 -12.09 -3.95
C ALA A 21 -20.01 -11.78 -2.51
N ALA A 22 -19.59 -12.60 -1.54
CA ALA A 22 -19.89 -12.34 -0.14
C ALA A 22 -19.24 -11.04 0.38
N ASN A 23 -18.08 -10.67 -0.16
CA ASN A 23 -17.39 -9.43 0.18
C ASN A 23 -17.88 -8.31 -0.75
N TRP A 24 -18.44 -7.26 -0.17
CA TRP A 24 -18.97 -6.06 -0.85
C TRP A 24 -17.97 -5.43 -1.84
N TRP A 25 -16.67 -5.44 -1.49
CA TRP A 25 -15.62 -4.82 -2.30
C TRP A 25 -15.58 -5.37 -3.74
N TYR A 26 -15.76 -6.69 -3.89
CA TYR A 26 -15.82 -7.28 -5.23
C TYR A 26 -17.02 -6.79 -6.02
N ASN A 27 -18.19 -6.68 -5.39
CA ASN A 27 -19.40 -6.28 -6.10
C ASN A 27 -19.37 -4.80 -6.52
N GLU A 28 -18.90 -3.92 -5.63
CA GLU A 28 -18.95 -2.47 -5.87
C GLU A 28 -17.69 -1.91 -6.55
N ILE A 29 -16.52 -2.55 -6.36
CA ILE A 29 -15.24 -2.08 -6.86
C ILE A 29 -14.60 -3.07 -7.84
N GLY A 30 -14.31 -4.28 -7.40
CA GLY A 30 -13.46 -5.21 -8.15
C GLY A 30 -14.05 -5.64 -9.48
N ILE A 31 -15.29 -6.10 -9.47
CA ILE A 31 -16.02 -6.56 -10.66
C ILE A 31 -16.27 -5.40 -11.64
N PRO A 32 -16.87 -4.25 -11.23
CA PRO A 32 -17.01 -3.11 -12.12
C PRO A 32 -15.69 -2.63 -12.71
N LYS A 33 -14.60 -2.60 -11.94
CA LYS A 33 -13.27 -2.19 -12.42
C LYS A 33 -12.76 -3.09 -13.56
N VAL A 34 -12.89 -4.41 -13.42
CA VAL A 34 -12.41 -5.37 -14.43
C VAL A 34 -13.30 -5.40 -15.64
N LEU A 35 -14.62 -5.54 -15.43
CA LEU A 35 -15.58 -5.61 -16.54
C LEU A 35 -15.76 -4.27 -17.26
N GLY A 36 -15.64 -3.14 -16.54
CA GLY A 36 -15.71 -1.80 -17.13
C GLY A 36 -14.67 -1.58 -18.21
N ALA A 37 -13.43 -2.06 -18.00
CA ALA A 37 -12.40 -2.01 -19.03
C ALA A 37 -12.80 -2.82 -20.27
N VAL A 38 -13.38 -4.01 -20.09
CA VAL A 38 -13.88 -4.84 -21.19
C VAL A 38 -15.00 -4.13 -21.93
N PHE A 39 -15.95 -3.55 -21.20
CA PHE A 39 -17.10 -2.86 -21.82
C PHE A 39 -16.70 -1.65 -22.65
N ILE A 40 -15.72 -0.86 -22.20
CA ILE A 40 -15.21 0.29 -22.98
C ILE A 40 -14.44 -0.18 -24.22
N LEU A 41 -13.51 -1.14 -24.06
CA LEU A 41 -12.72 -1.63 -25.18
C LEU A 41 -13.55 -2.36 -26.25
N PHE A 42 -14.71 -2.86 -25.87
CA PHE A 42 -15.59 -3.64 -26.72
C PHE A 42 -16.91 -2.92 -27.06
N GLU A 43 -17.00 -1.61 -26.76
CA GLU A 43 -18.25 -0.85 -26.80
C GLU A 43 -18.96 -0.92 -28.14
N ASP A 44 -18.24 -0.75 -29.26
CA ASP A 44 -18.80 -0.73 -30.63
C ASP A 44 -19.39 -2.08 -31.06
N GLN A 45 -19.03 -3.17 -30.36
CA GLN A 45 -19.48 -4.52 -30.66
C GLN A 45 -20.59 -5.01 -29.70
N LEU A 46 -20.84 -4.28 -28.60
CA LEU A 46 -21.88 -4.64 -27.65
C LEU A 46 -23.27 -4.42 -28.28
N SER A 47 -24.13 -5.43 -28.20
CA SER A 47 -25.55 -5.28 -28.49
C SER A 47 -26.23 -4.33 -27.49
N THR A 48 -27.40 -3.81 -27.85
CA THR A 48 -28.21 -2.94 -26.99
C THR A 48 -28.50 -3.59 -25.63
N GLU A 49 -28.79 -4.89 -25.63
CA GLU A 49 -29.06 -5.64 -24.36
C GLU A 49 -27.81 -5.83 -23.55
N GLU A 50 -26.67 -6.12 -24.17
CA GLU A 50 -25.38 -6.21 -23.46
C GLU A 50 -24.95 -4.87 -22.87
N LYS A 51 -25.13 -3.74 -23.59
CA LYS A 51 -24.92 -2.39 -23.07
C LYS A 51 -25.76 -2.11 -21.81
N LYS A 52 -27.04 -2.49 -21.85
CA LYS A 52 -27.92 -2.35 -20.69
C LYS A 52 -27.42 -3.13 -19.48
N HIS A 53 -27.04 -4.38 -19.65
CA HIS A 53 -26.47 -5.19 -18.58
C HIS A 53 -25.10 -4.68 -18.10
N ALA A 54 -24.26 -4.18 -19.00
CA ALA A 54 -23.00 -3.53 -18.63
C ALA A 54 -23.24 -2.33 -17.69
N ILE A 55 -24.23 -1.48 -18.02
CA ILE A 55 -24.62 -0.34 -17.18
C ILE A 55 -25.17 -0.82 -15.82
N GLU A 56 -25.91 -1.92 -15.76
CA GLU A 56 -26.38 -2.53 -14.51
C GLU A 56 -25.18 -2.94 -13.62
N VAL A 57 -24.17 -3.61 -14.18
CA VAL A 57 -22.94 -3.98 -13.47
C VAL A 57 -22.21 -2.73 -12.95
N MET A 58 -21.99 -1.73 -13.81
CA MET A 58 -21.32 -0.50 -13.43
C MET A 58 -22.10 0.32 -12.40
N SER A 59 -23.41 0.15 -12.32
CA SER A 59 -24.29 0.85 -11.38
C SER A 59 -24.19 0.35 -9.93
N GLN A 60 -23.48 -0.75 -9.70
CA GLN A 60 -23.15 -1.21 -8.35
C GLN A 60 -22.15 -0.26 -7.67
N ALA A 61 -21.27 0.39 -8.46
CA ALA A 61 -20.35 1.38 -7.93
C ALA A 61 -21.08 2.71 -7.65
N LYS A 62 -20.89 3.24 -6.45
CA LYS A 62 -21.39 4.56 -6.03
C LYS A 62 -20.25 5.34 -5.40
N ILE A 63 -20.07 6.61 -5.80
CA ILE A 63 -19.05 7.47 -5.19
C ILE A 63 -19.30 7.58 -3.68
N GLY A 64 -18.30 7.21 -2.90
CA GLY A 64 -18.35 7.18 -1.44
C GLY A 64 -17.02 6.73 -0.87
N MET A 65 -16.97 6.39 0.40
CA MET A 65 -15.76 5.96 1.09
C MET A 65 -14.66 7.03 1.16
N THR A 66 -13.42 6.64 1.41
CA THR A 66 -12.26 7.51 1.57
C THR A 66 -11.05 6.99 0.81
N ALA A 67 -10.13 7.87 0.49
CA ALA A 67 -8.83 7.57 -0.11
C ALA A 67 -8.96 6.59 -1.29
N GLN A 68 -8.22 5.49 -1.30
CA GLN A 68 -8.17 4.60 -2.46
C GLN A 68 -9.53 3.97 -2.82
N ASN A 69 -10.36 3.61 -1.86
CA ASN A 69 -11.68 3.07 -2.16
C ASN A 69 -12.56 4.08 -2.90
N LYS A 70 -12.50 5.37 -2.50
CA LYS A 70 -13.23 6.45 -3.19
C LYS A 70 -12.76 6.61 -4.63
N VAL A 71 -11.45 6.54 -4.88
CA VAL A 71 -10.90 6.68 -6.23
C VAL A 71 -11.33 5.52 -7.13
N TRP A 72 -11.31 4.29 -6.63
CA TRP A 72 -11.81 3.14 -7.39
C TRP A 72 -13.29 3.27 -7.75
N LEU A 73 -14.12 3.66 -6.78
CA LEU A 73 -15.56 3.87 -7.00
C LEU A 73 -15.80 5.00 -8.01
N ALA A 74 -15.07 6.11 -7.90
CA ALA A 74 -15.18 7.22 -8.84
C ALA A 74 -14.74 6.81 -10.25
N GLY A 75 -13.67 6.03 -10.39
CA GLY A 75 -13.23 5.48 -11.67
C GLY A 75 -14.30 4.60 -12.33
N ASN A 76 -14.93 3.72 -11.56
CA ASN A 76 -16.04 2.89 -12.06
C ASN A 76 -17.25 3.75 -12.48
N VAL A 77 -17.56 4.82 -11.75
CA VAL A 77 -18.63 5.77 -12.10
C VAL A 77 -18.26 6.58 -13.35
N LEU A 78 -16.98 6.93 -13.55
CA LEU A 78 -16.52 7.58 -14.77
C LEU A 78 -16.76 6.68 -15.99
N VAL A 79 -16.36 5.41 -15.91
CA VAL A 79 -16.61 4.41 -16.96
C VAL A 79 -18.10 4.25 -17.24
N LYS A 80 -18.94 4.22 -16.18
CA LYS A 80 -20.41 4.22 -16.37
C LYS A 80 -20.89 5.45 -17.13
N GLY A 81 -20.37 6.64 -16.80
CA GLY A 81 -20.71 7.88 -17.48
C GLY A 81 -20.38 7.84 -18.99
N LEU A 82 -19.22 7.25 -19.34
CA LEU A 82 -18.84 7.04 -20.74
C LEU A 82 -19.83 6.11 -21.46
N LEU A 83 -20.16 4.96 -20.89
CA LEU A 83 -21.13 4.01 -21.48
C LEU A 83 -22.54 4.60 -21.63
N LEU A 84 -22.91 5.58 -20.82
CA LEU A 84 -24.18 6.30 -20.89
C LEU A 84 -24.15 7.52 -21.81
N ASN A 85 -22.96 7.94 -22.30
CA ASN A 85 -22.75 9.26 -22.92
C ASN A 85 -23.19 10.43 -21.99
N ASP A 86 -23.06 10.27 -20.68
CA ASP A 86 -23.41 11.26 -19.66
C ASP A 86 -22.17 12.07 -19.23
N LEU A 87 -21.91 13.17 -19.92
CA LEU A 87 -20.78 14.05 -19.63
C LEU A 87 -20.83 14.66 -18.24
N GLN A 88 -22.00 14.91 -17.68
CA GLN A 88 -22.10 15.45 -16.31
C GLN A 88 -21.62 14.44 -15.29
N LEU A 89 -21.97 13.17 -15.47
CA LEU A 89 -21.49 12.08 -14.62
C LEU A 89 -19.99 11.84 -14.77
N VAL A 90 -19.45 11.92 -15.99
CA VAL A 90 -18.02 11.84 -16.29
C VAL A 90 -17.24 12.94 -15.55
N TRP A 91 -17.66 14.20 -15.71
CA TRP A 91 -17.03 15.34 -15.02
C TRP A 91 -17.12 15.22 -13.51
N LYS A 92 -18.27 14.82 -12.97
CA LYS A 92 -18.43 14.59 -11.53
C LYS A 92 -17.44 13.56 -11.01
N ALA A 93 -17.30 12.44 -11.68
CA ALA A 93 -16.39 11.37 -11.29
C ALA A 93 -14.91 11.79 -11.43
N ARG A 94 -14.55 12.45 -12.53
CA ARG A 94 -13.21 13.04 -12.74
C ARG A 94 -12.84 14.01 -11.60
N ASN A 95 -13.73 14.89 -11.25
CA ASN A 95 -13.46 15.86 -10.18
C ASN A 95 -13.24 15.18 -8.82
N VAL A 96 -13.98 14.10 -8.53
CA VAL A 96 -13.75 13.31 -7.30
C VAL A 96 -12.37 12.67 -7.32
N ILE A 97 -11.91 12.10 -8.46
CA ILE A 97 -10.56 11.54 -8.59
C ILE A 97 -9.52 12.64 -8.36
N ASN A 98 -9.66 13.76 -9.04
CA ASN A 98 -8.76 14.90 -8.93
C ASN A 98 -8.69 15.45 -7.50
N ASP A 99 -9.83 15.63 -6.84
CA ASP A 99 -9.92 16.19 -5.49
C ASP A 99 -9.41 15.26 -4.40
N GLU A 100 -9.28 13.97 -4.68
CA GLU A 100 -8.68 13.02 -3.75
C GLU A 100 -7.14 13.07 -3.78
N ILE A 101 -6.53 13.74 -4.78
CA ILE A 101 -5.09 14.04 -4.78
C ILE A 101 -4.84 15.19 -3.79
N LYS A 102 -4.63 14.83 -2.53
CA LYS A 102 -4.46 15.80 -1.44
C LYS A 102 -3.71 15.19 -0.26
N MET A 103 -3.17 16.08 0.57
CA MET A 103 -2.62 15.69 1.88
C MET A 103 -3.77 15.40 2.87
N ALA A 104 -3.64 14.31 3.60
CA ALA A 104 -4.62 13.88 4.61
C ALA A 104 -4.16 14.26 6.02
N TYR A 105 -4.86 15.19 6.64
CA TYR A 105 -4.55 15.68 7.98
C TYR A 105 -5.36 14.96 9.07
N GLY A 106 -4.85 15.01 10.30
CA GLY A 106 -5.51 14.42 11.46
C GLY A 106 -5.81 12.93 11.27
N LYS A 107 -7.08 12.55 11.44
CA LYS A 107 -7.56 11.16 11.31
C LYS A 107 -7.95 10.76 9.88
N SER A 108 -7.92 11.69 8.92
CA SER A 108 -8.28 11.41 7.54
C SER A 108 -7.34 10.37 6.92
N GLU A 109 -7.88 9.48 6.08
CA GLU A 109 -7.12 8.51 5.30
C GLU A 109 -6.53 9.14 4.04
N GLY A 110 -5.48 8.56 3.49
CA GLY A 110 -4.75 9.06 2.33
C GLY A 110 -3.28 9.37 2.61
N ILE A 111 -2.68 10.21 1.77
CA ILE A 111 -1.26 10.62 1.89
C ILE A 111 -1.09 11.51 3.12
N LYS A 112 -0.23 11.10 4.06
CA LYS A 112 0.07 11.86 5.28
C LYS A 112 1.18 12.88 5.04
N VAL A 113 1.33 13.82 5.97
CA VAL A 113 2.33 14.90 5.89
C VAL A 113 3.78 14.41 5.91
N ASP A 114 4.02 13.17 6.32
CA ASP A 114 5.31 12.47 6.27
C ASP A 114 5.42 11.53 5.06
N TYR A 115 4.51 11.66 4.09
CA TYR A 115 4.40 10.82 2.90
C TYR A 115 4.18 9.33 3.17
N SER A 116 3.80 8.93 4.38
CA SER A 116 3.14 7.65 4.59
C SER A 116 1.71 7.68 4.05
N PHE A 117 1.07 6.53 3.93
CA PHE A 117 -0.31 6.41 3.46
C PHE A 117 -1.14 5.67 4.49
N HIS A 118 -2.22 6.27 4.94
CA HIS A 118 -3.15 5.65 5.87
C HIS A 118 -4.43 5.20 5.18
N GLN A 119 -4.87 3.99 5.52
CA GLN A 119 -6.18 3.43 5.17
C GLN A 119 -6.60 2.47 6.28
N HIS A 120 -7.89 2.33 6.52
CA HIS A 120 -8.47 1.62 7.66
C HIS A 120 -8.03 2.26 9.00
N GLY A 121 -8.29 3.56 9.11
CA GLY A 121 -7.88 4.35 10.26
C GLY A 121 -6.39 4.73 10.22
N PRO A 122 -5.76 5.00 11.38
CA PRO A 122 -4.37 5.39 11.46
C PRO A 122 -3.43 4.18 11.29
N GLN A 123 -3.55 3.48 10.18
CA GLN A 123 -2.75 2.31 9.83
C GLN A 123 -1.89 2.58 8.60
N GLN A 124 -0.60 2.31 8.71
CA GLN A 124 0.33 2.43 7.59
C GLN A 124 0.03 1.39 6.52
N GLN A 125 -0.27 1.86 5.31
CA GLN A 125 -0.69 1.06 4.16
C GLN A 125 0.03 1.48 2.86
N VAL A 126 1.25 2.03 2.94
CA VAL A 126 1.97 2.56 1.75
C VAL A 126 2.09 1.49 0.67
N GLY A 127 2.52 0.28 1.02
CA GLY A 127 2.69 -0.81 0.06
C GLY A 127 1.41 -1.59 -0.27
N ASN A 128 0.27 -1.25 0.33
CA ASN A 128 -1.02 -1.88 0.05
C ASN A 128 -1.96 -0.89 -0.65
N TYR A 129 -2.79 -0.18 0.12
CA TYR A 129 -3.71 0.82 -0.44
C TYR A 129 -2.97 2.02 -1.06
N GLY A 130 -1.82 2.41 -0.50
CA GLY A 130 -1.01 3.50 -1.03
C GLY A 130 -0.37 3.17 -2.39
N ALA A 131 0.14 1.96 -2.58
CA ALA A 131 0.64 1.50 -3.88
C ALA A 131 -0.50 1.38 -4.91
N ALA A 132 -1.67 0.90 -4.49
CA ALA A 132 -2.85 0.86 -5.33
C ALA A 132 -3.37 2.27 -5.68
N TYR A 133 -3.26 3.22 -4.75
CA TYR A 133 -3.59 4.63 -4.97
C TYR A 133 -2.66 5.24 -6.03
N LEU A 134 -1.34 5.05 -5.89
CA LEU A 134 -0.38 5.51 -6.88
C LEU A 134 -0.68 4.91 -8.26
N ALA A 135 -0.92 3.59 -8.35
CA ALA A 135 -1.25 2.91 -9.60
C ALA A 135 -2.54 3.44 -10.24
N THR A 136 -3.55 3.74 -9.43
CA THR A 136 -4.83 4.24 -9.94
C THR A 136 -4.72 5.71 -10.38
N MET A 137 -4.00 6.54 -9.62
CA MET A 137 -3.82 7.95 -9.97
C MET A 137 -2.93 8.12 -11.21
N SER A 138 -1.85 7.36 -11.32
CA SER A 138 -1.01 7.37 -12.51
C SER A 138 -1.75 6.88 -13.76
N PHE A 139 -2.62 5.87 -13.62
CA PHE A 139 -3.48 5.41 -14.71
C PHE A 139 -4.45 6.50 -15.18
N TRP A 140 -5.17 7.15 -14.28
CA TRP A 140 -6.10 8.21 -14.67
C TRP A 140 -5.36 9.45 -15.19
N ALA A 141 -4.22 9.80 -14.61
CA ALA A 141 -3.38 10.86 -15.14
C ALA A 141 -2.99 10.58 -16.59
N TYR A 142 -2.53 9.36 -16.88
CA TYR A 142 -2.08 8.95 -18.21
C TYR A 142 -3.22 8.87 -19.24
N ILE A 143 -4.36 8.27 -18.87
CA ILE A 143 -5.50 8.10 -19.80
C ILE A 143 -6.22 9.42 -20.09
N LEU A 144 -6.25 10.35 -19.16
CA LEU A 144 -6.93 11.63 -19.30
C LEU A 144 -6.03 12.75 -19.82
N ASP A 145 -4.72 12.48 -19.97
CA ASP A 145 -3.76 13.44 -20.50
C ASP A 145 -4.17 13.94 -21.90
N ASP A 146 -3.81 15.17 -22.23
CA ASP A 146 -4.17 15.82 -23.52
C ASP A 146 -5.68 15.85 -23.83
N THR A 147 -6.53 15.64 -22.83
CA THR A 147 -7.99 15.76 -22.95
C THR A 147 -8.54 16.92 -22.09
N SER A 148 -9.78 17.32 -22.34
CA SER A 148 -10.47 18.26 -21.47
C SER A 148 -10.68 17.75 -20.03
N LEU A 149 -10.49 16.45 -19.81
CA LEU A 149 -10.61 15.79 -18.51
C LEU A 149 -9.27 15.63 -17.79
N ALA A 150 -8.17 16.16 -18.32
CA ALA A 150 -6.84 16.08 -17.68
C ALA A 150 -6.88 16.50 -16.21
N LEU A 151 -6.08 15.83 -15.38
CA LEU A 151 -5.97 16.17 -13.96
C LEU A 151 -5.22 17.48 -13.78
N ASP A 152 -5.48 18.19 -12.66
CA ASP A 152 -4.90 19.49 -12.41
C ASP A 152 -3.38 19.39 -12.14
N GLU A 153 -2.57 20.14 -12.87
CA GLU A 153 -1.10 20.09 -12.81
C GLU A 153 -0.55 20.34 -11.41
N GLU A 154 -1.10 21.33 -10.68
CA GLU A 154 -0.68 21.66 -9.30
C GLU A 154 -0.84 20.47 -8.32
N ARG A 155 -1.72 19.53 -8.62
CA ARG A 155 -1.90 18.32 -7.80
C ARG A 155 -0.83 17.27 -8.08
N PHE A 156 -0.18 17.31 -9.24
CA PHE A 156 0.91 16.40 -9.55
C PHE A 156 2.08 16.51 -8.55
N GLN A 157 2.35 17.69 -8.01
CA GLN A 157 3.41 17.85 -7.02
C GLN A 157 3.17 16.97 -5.77
N ILE A 158 1.91 16.78 -5.36
CA ILE A 158 1.57 15.90 -4.24
C ILE A 158 1.88 14.44 -4.60
N ILE A 159 1.53 14.01 -5.82
CA ILE A 159 1.83 12.64 -6.29
C ILE A 159 3.33 12.45 -6.46
N THR A 160 4.05 13.42 -7.03
CA THR A 160 5.50 13.41 -7.20
C THR A 160 6.19 13.25 -5.84
N ASN A 161 5.81 14.08 -4.88
CA ASN A 161 6.37 14.02 -3.52
C ASN A 161 6.03 12.70 -2.83
N TYR A 162 4.79 12.19 -2.95
CA TYR A 162 4.43 10.89 -2.41
C TYR A 162 5.22 9.75 -3.05
N THR A 163 5.45 9.81 -4.35
CA THR A 163 6.24 8.82 -5.08
C THR A 163 7.69 8.84 -4.62
N ASN A 164 8.29 10.01 -4.48
CA ASN A 164 9.71 10.18 -4.14
C ASN A 164 9.97 10.01 -2.63
N GLU A 165 9.18 10.66 -1.78
CA GLU A 165 9.41 10.70 -0.33
C GLU A 165 8.69 9.57 0.44
N GLY A 166 7.70 8.96 -0.17
CA GLY A 166 6.99 7.82 0.39
C GLY A 166 7.42 6.50 -0.26
N VAL A 167 7.00 6.30 -1.52
CA VAL A 167 7.12 4.99 -2.18
C VAL A 167 8.57 4.62 -2.51
N ARG A 168 9.38 5.56 -3.00
CA ARG A 168 10.79 5.30 -3.34
C ARG A 168 11.60 4.82 -2.12
N ARG A 169 11.29 5.33 -0.92
CA ARG A 169 12.02 4.98 0.30
C ARG A 169 11.84 3.52 0.71
N ILE A 170 10.70 2.91 0.36
CA ILE A 170 10.34 1.55 0.72
C ILE A 170 10.67 0.51 -0.36
N LEU A 171 11.29 0.93 -1.44
CA LEU A 171 11.72 0.05 -2.53
C LEU A 171 13.22 -0.20 -2.47
N TRP A 172 13.64 -1.44 -2.64
CA TRP A 172 15.04 -1.85 -2.70
C TRP A 172 15.23 -2.92 -3.78
N LYS A 173 16.06 -2.63 -4.81
CA LYS A 173 16.40 -3.57 -5.88
C LYS A 173 15.18 -4.34 -6.42
N ASN A 174 14.18 -3.62 -6.91
CA ASN A 174 12.89 -4.12 -7.41
C ASN A 174 12.05 -4.95 -6.43
N LYS A 175 12.27 -4.78 -5.15
CA LYS A 175 11.45 -5.38 -4.07
C LYS A 175 10.87 -4.29 -3.18
N MET A 176 9.65 -4.50 -2.73
CA MET A 176 9.05 -3.68 -1.70
C MET A 176 9.40 -4.24 -0.33
N ASP A 177 9.75 -3.36 0.60
CA ASP A 177 10.01 -3.71 1.98
C ASP A 177 8.83 -4.44 2.63
N VAL A 178 9.10 -5.54 3.34
CA VAL A 178 8.10 -6.41 3.99
C VAL A 178 7.24 -5.63 4.97
N ASN A 179 7.81 -4.70 5.74
CA ASN A 179 7.08 -3.85 6.69
C ASN A 179 5.98 -3.00 6.03
N ASN A 180 6.04 -2.84 4.71
CA ASN A 180 5.08 -2.04 3.94
C ASN A 180 4.00 -2.87 3.23
N LEU A 181 4.08 -4.19 3.23
CA LEU A 181 3.10 -5.06 2.57
C LEU A 181 1.76 -5.16 3.34
N GLY A 182 1.74 -4.72 4.60
CA GLY A 182 0.57 -4.87 5.47
C GLY A 182 0.18 -6.34 5.63
N ARG A 183 -1.11 -6.65 5.45
CA ARG A 183 -1.59 -8.04 5.46
C ARG A 183 -1.34 -8.80 4.16
N GLN A 184 -0.88 -8.14 3.10
CA GLN A 184 -0.72 -8.75 1.77
C GLN A 184 0.62 -9.49 1.63
N LEU A 185 0.85 -10.45 2.52
CA LEU A 185 2.02 -11.33 2.54
C LEU A 185 1.71 -12.63 1.78
N TYR A 186 1.82 -12.58 0.46
CA TYR A 186 1.60 -13.71 -0.44
C TYR A 186 2.83 -13.91 -1.35
N LYS A 187 2.84 -15.01 -2.10
CA LYS A 187 3.93 -15.35 -3.02
C LYS A 187 4.23 -14.19 -3.98
N GLN A 188 5.49 -13.79 -4.07
CA GLN A 188 5.99 -12.68 -4.91
C GLN A 188 5.39 -11.29 -4.59
N ALA A 189 4.74 -11.09 -3.43
CA ALA A 189 4.13 -9.80 -3.08
C ALA A 189 5.11 -8.63 -3.18
N GLN A 190 6.33 -8.77 -2.66
CA GLN A 190 7.37 -7.74 -2.72
C GLN A 190 7.67 -7.30 -4.14
N ARG A 191 7.88 -8.25 -5.04
CA ARG A 191 8.21 -8.00 -6.45
C ARG A 191 7.03 -7.38 -7.20
N ASN A 192 5.83 -7.95 -7.05
CA ASN A 192 4.64 -7.49 -7.76
C ASN A 192 4.30 -6.04 -7.39
N LYS A 193 4.45 -5.67 -6.11
CA LYS A 193 4.18 -4.31 -5.64
C LYS A 193 5.25 -3.32 -6.06
N ALA A 194 6.52 -3.71 -6.04
CA ALA A 194 7.60 -2.91 -6.59
C ALA A 194 7.36 -2.66 -8.09
N PHE A 195 7.09 -3.71 -8.88
CA PHE A 195 6.81 -3.59 -10.30
C PHE A 195 5.63 -2.64 -10.58
N SER A 196 4.52 -2.77 -9.85
CA SER A 196 3.39 -1.86 -9.96
C SER A 196 3.78 -0.40 -9.69
N SER A 197 4.64 -0.16 -8.70
CA SER A 197 5.13 1.19 -8.38
C SER A 197 6.03 1.76 -9.46
N LEU A 198 6.95 0.95 -10.02
CA LEU A 198 7.82 1.36 -11.13
C LEU A 198 7.03 1.62 -12.41
N PHE A 199 6.03 0.80 -12.70
CA PHE A 199 5.14 1.01 -13.84
C PHE A 199 4.34 2.31 -13.68
N SER A 200 3.88 2.62 -12.47
CA SER A 200 3.20 3.87 -12.16
C SER A 200 4.11 5.08 -12.36
N ALA A 201 5.36 4.99 -11.91
CA ALA A 201 6.37 6.03 -12.13
C ALA A 201 6.62 6.27 -13.62
N ASN A 202 6.68 5.19 -14.43
CA ASN A 202 6.84 5.31 -15.89
C ASN A 202 5.64 6.01 -16.54
N MET A 203 4.42 5.73 -16.16
CA MET A 203 3.24 6.47 -16.65
C MET A 203 3.30 7.95 -16.27
N LEU A 204 3.65 8.26 -15.02
CA LEU A 204 3.78 9.65 -14.55
C LEU A 204 4.91 10.41 -15.26
N ALA A 205 6.03 9.75 -15.60
CA ALA A 205 7.13 10.37 -16.35
C ALA A 205 6.69 10.81 -17.74
N GLN A 206 5.70 10.16 -18.35
CA GLN A 206 5.19 10.52 -19.68
C GLN A 206 4.21 11.70 -19.62
N VAL A 207 3.43 11.81 -18.55
CA VAL A 207 2.42 12.87 -18.36
C VAL A 207 3.03 14.13 -17.76
N ASN A 208 3.88 13.97 -16.75
CA ASN A 208 4.50 15.08 -16.03
C ASN A 208 5.96 15.23 -16.46
N SER A 209 6.19 15.85 -17.61
CA SER A 209 7.53 16.07 -18.18
C SER A 209 8.46 16.87 -17.26
N LYS A 210 7.92 17.77 -16.44
CA LYS A 210 8.66 18.60 -15.47
C LYS A 210 9.40 17.76 -14.43
N ASP A 211 8.78 16.68 -13.96
CA ASP A 211 9.34 15.79 -12.94
C ASP A 211 9.79 14.44 -13.51
N SER A 212 9.84 14.28 -14.84
CA SER A 212 10.17 13.02 -15.52
C SER A 212 11.49 12.42 -15.04
N ASN A 213 12.51 13.24 -14.80
CA ASN A 213 13.81 12.81 -14.30
C ASN A 213 13.73 12.18 -12.90
N THR A 214 12.83 12.68 -12.04
CA THR A 214 12.61 12.13 -10.68
C THR A 214 12.03 10.72 -10.76
N TYR A 215 11.05 10.52 -11.63
CA TYR A 215 10.46 9.20 -11.84
C TYR A 215 11.43 8.24 -12.52
N GLN A 216 12.21 8.71 -13.50
CA GLN A 216 13.22 7.89 -14.17
C GLN A 216 14.31 7.44 -13.20
N LEU A 217 14.77 8.32 -12.31
CA LEU A 217 15.75 7.98 -11.28
C LEU A 217 15.25 6.87 -10.35
N LEU A 218 13.98 6.94 -9.91
CA LEU A 218 13.36 5.86 -9.13
C LEU A 218 13.39 4.52 -9.87
N ILE A 219 13.08 4.53 -11.16
CA ILE A 219 13.08 3.32 -12.00
C ILE A 219 14.51 2.77 -12.12
N ASP A 220 15.48 3.61 -12.49
CA ASP A 220 16.86 3.22 -12.76
C ASP A 220 17.57 2.66 -11.51
N GLU A 221 17.34 3.28 -10.35
CA GLU A 221 17.87 2.77 -9.08
C GLU A 221 17.35 1.36 -8.75
N ASN A 222 16.05 1.12 -8.97
CA ASN A 222 15.43 -0.16 -8.66
C ASN A 222 15.74 -1.25 -9.69
N LEU A 223 16.04 -0.90 -10.93
CA LEU A 223 16.49 -1.83 -11.96
C LEU A 223 18.01 -2.06 -11.91
N GLY A 224 18.75 -1.34 -11.06
CA GLY A 224 20.20 -1.47 -10.93
C GLY A 224 20.99 -0.73 -12.02
N ASN A 225 20.36 0.17 -12.77
CA ASN A 225 21.00 0.96 -13.80
C ASN A 225 21.87 2.08 -13.19
N THR A 226 21.51 2.56 -12.00
CA THR A 226 22.26 3.57 -11.24
C THR A 226 22.31 3.18 -9.76
N PRO A 227 23.37 3.57 -9.01
CA PRO A 227 23.40 3.44 -7.57
C PRO A 227 22.28 4.25 -6.92
N THR A 228 21.80 3.79 -5.76
CA THR A 228 20.80 4.58 -5.00
C THR A 228 21.40 5.92 -4.54
N SER A 229 20.66 6.99 -4.77
CA SER A 229 20.99 8.33 -4.28
C SER A 229 20.24 8.70 -3.00
N LEU A 230 19.23 7.90 -2.64
CA LEU A 230 18.41 8.11 -1.45
C LEU A 230 19.05 7.41 -0.26
N LEU A 231 19.88 8.14 0.49
CA LEU A 231 20.64 7.62 1.63
C LEU A 231 20.18 8.23 2.94
N GLY A 232 20.58 7.59 4.04
CA GLY A 232 20.34 8.03 5.40
C GLY A 232 19.04 7.49 6.01
N GLN A 233 18.65 8.08 7.13
CA GLN A 233 17.48 7.63 7.87
C GLN A 233 16.26 8.51 7.64
N TYR A 234 15.11 7.88 7.47
CA TYR A 234 13.82 8.52 7.40
C TYR A 234 12.83 7.87 8.36
N HIS A 235 12.08 8.69 9.08
CA HIS A 235 11.06 8.24 10.01
C HIS A 235 9.68 8.72 9.56
N PHE A 236 8.79 7.79 9.28
CA PHE A 236 7.38 8.05 9.04
C PHE A 236 6.67 8.21 10.38
N TRP A 237 6.66 9.44 10.92
CA TRP A 237 6.20 9.71 12.29
C TRP A 237 4.68 9.63 12.48
N LYS A 238 3.92 9.60 11.40
CA LYS A 238 2.47 9.31 11.42
C LYS A 238 2.18 7.82 11.46
N SER A 239 3.16 7.00 11.13
CA SER A 239 3.02 5.55 10.96
C SER A 239 3.91 4.73 11.88
N ASP A 240 4.68 5.38 12.76
CA ASP A 240 5.63 4.75 13.69
C ASP A 240 6.60 3.79 12.98
N MET A 241 7.16 4.20 11.85
CA MET A 241 8.04 3.38 11.03
C MET A 241 9.30 4.12 10.63
N THR A 242 10.44 3.43 10.70
CA THR A 242 11.76 3.97 10.32
C THR A 242 12.35 3.16 9.18
N ILE A 243 12.98 3.84 8.24
CA ILE A 243 13.81 3.27 7.17
C ILE A 243 15.19 3.89 7.26
N HIS A 244 16.20 3.04 7.08
CA HIS A 244 17.60 3.45 6.96
C HIS A 244 18.18 2.88 5.67
N ARG A 245 18.83 3.73 4.87
CA ARG A 245 19.37 3.38 3.57
C ARG A 245 20.84 3.72 3.49
N CYS A 246 21.64 2.74 3.12
CA CYS A 246 23.05 2.87 2.83
C CYS A 246 23.31 2.55 1.35
N PRO A 247 24.51 2.82 0.81
CA PRO A 247 24.78 2.52 -0.60
C PRO A 247 24.60 1.03 -0.98
N THR A 248 24.85 0.13 -0.03
CA THR A 248 24.86 -1.32 -0.26
C THR A 248 23.77 -2.09 0.46
N TRP A 249 23.05 -1.47 1.38
CA TRP A 249 22.00 -2.13 2.17
C TRP A 249 20.90 -1.15 2.62
N MET A 250 19.77 -1.70 2.95
CA MET A 250 18.64 -1.00 3.53
C MET A 250 18.11 -1.78 4.73
N ALA A 251 17.56 -1.07 5.71
CA ALA A 251 16.80 -1.69 6.79
C ALA A 251 15.53 -0.89 7.09
N SER A 252 14.53 -1.58 7.63
CA SER A 252 13.30 -0.97 8.12
C SER A 252 12.91 -1.52 9.48
N VAL A 253 12.35 -0.66 10.35
CA VAL A 253 11.74 -1.06 11.62
C VAL A 253 10.31 -0.58 11.65
N ARG A 254 9.37 -1.50 11.83
CA ARG A 254 7.97 -1.17 12.05
C ARG A 254 7.62 -1.28 13.53
N MET A 255 7.13 -0.20 14.07
CA MET A 255 6.73 -0.04 15.45
C MET A 255 5.23 0.31 15.53
N ALA A 256 4.68 0.34 16.71
CA ALA A 256 3.35 0.87 16.96
C ALA A 256 3.30 1.52 18.33
N SER A 257 2.65 2.68 18.41
CA SER A 257 2.20 3.29 19.65
C SER A 257 0.66 3.21 19.75
N ASP A 258 0.09 3.76 20.81
CA ASP A 258 -1.36 3.92 20.95
C ASP A 258 -1.98 4.87 19.90
N ARG A 259 -1.14 5.62 19.15
CA ARG A 259 -1.56 6.52 18.07
C ARG A 259 -1.93 5.79 16.79
N VAL A 260 -1.33 4.61 16.54
CA VAL A 260 -1.47 3.89 15.27
C VAL A 260 -2.05 2.49 15.46
N ILE A 261 -2.57 1.93 14.37
CA ILE A 261 -2.88 0.52 14.24
C ILE A 261 -1.65 -0.13 13.61
N GLY A 262 -1.00 -1.05 14.34
CA GLY A 262 0.23 -1.67 13.87
C GLY A 262 0.04 -2.50 12.61
N THR A 263 -0.99 -3.35 12.61
CA THR A 263 -1.38 -4.17 11.45
C THR A 263 -2.81 -4.64 11.59
N GLU A 264 -3.36 -5.21 10.53
CA GLU A 264 -4.61 -5.94 10.52
C GLU A 264 -4.41 -7.33 9.91
N SER A 265 -5.24 -8.27 10.24
CA SER A 265 -5.32 -9.57 9.56
C SER A 265 -6.34 -9.51 8.43
N GLY A 266 -6.18 -10.37 7.43
CA GLY A 266 -7.09 -10.46 6.30
C GLY A 266 -6.95 -11.81 5.61
N THR A 267 -7.65 -12.00 4.50
CA THR A 267 -7.65 -13.25 3.73
C THR A 267 -6.26 -13.66 3.24
N ASP A 268 -5.38 -12.67 2.98
CA ASP A 268 -4.03 -12.93 2.48
C ASP A 268 -3.09 -13.41 3.59
N ASN A 269 -3.23 -12.86 4.82
CA ASN A 269 -2.47 -13.26 5.99
C ASN A 269 -3.26 -13.03 7.28
N VAL A 270 -3.51 -14.10 8.03
CA VAL A 270 -4.18 -14.07 9.34
C VAL A 270 -3.22 -14.14 10.52
N LYS A 271 -1.90 -14.21 10.28
CA LYS A 271 -0.87 -14.46 11.31
C LYS A 271 -0.05 -13.22 11.65
N GLY A 272 -0.42 -12.04 11.14
CA GLY A 272 0.38 -10.82 11.21
C GLY A 272 0.40 -10.10 12.56
N TYR A 273 -0.07 -10.70 13.64
CA TYR A 273 -0.29 -10.06 14.96
C TYR A 273 0.92 -9.28 15.49
N TYR A 274 2.14 -9.78 15.28
CA TYR A 274 3.37 -9.21 15.82
C TYR A 274 4.14 -8.31 14.83
N LEU A 275 3.64 -8.08 13.63
CA LEU A 275 4.37 -7.39 12.55
C LEU A 275 4.67 -5.89 12.82
N ALA A 276 4.14 -5.32 13.89
CA ALA A 276 4.45 -3.94 14.29
C ALA A 276 5.07 -3.83 15.67
N ASP A 277 5.60 -4.92 16.23
CA ASP A 277 6.21 -4.96 17.55
C ASP A 277 7.73 -4.77 17.50
N GLY A 278 8.20 -3.92 16.59
CA GLY A 278 9.61 -3.69 16.30
C GLY A 278 10.15 -4.69 15.27
N ALA A 279 9.33 -5.12 14.30
CA ALA A 279 9.81 -5.97 13.22
C ALA A 279 10.89 -5.26 12.41
N LEU A 280 12.07 -5.85 12.37
CA LEU A 280 13.27 -5.35 11.70
C LEU A 280 13.59 -6.22 10.48
N TYR A 281 13.60 -5.60 9.30
CA TYR A 281 14.03 -6.27 8.08
C TYR A 281 15.26 -5.58 7.50
N THR A 282 16.20 -6.38 7.00
CA THR A 282 17.45 -5.92 6.38
C THR A 282 17.56 -6.46 4.97
N TYR A 283 18.06 -5.66 4.04
CA TYR A 283 18.16 -5.98 2.62
C TYR A 283 19.55 -5.63 2.09
N VAL A 284 20.18 -6.57 1.42
CA VAL A 284 21.40 -6.39 0.64
C VAL A 284 21.09 -6.64 -0.84
N ASP A 285 20.61 -7.82 -1.18
CA ASP A 285 20.28 -8.22 -2.54
C ASP A 285 18.81 -7.98 -2.92
N GLY A 286 17.92 -7.87 -1.93
CA GLY A 286 16.48 -7.70 -2.09
C GLY A 286 15.71 -9.02 -2.07
N ASP A 287 16.37 -10.16 -2.13
CA ASP A 287 15.74 -11.50 -2.16
C ASP A 287 15.67 -12.19 -0.79
N GLU A 288 16.12 -11.53 0.28
CA GLU A 288 16.24 -12.08 1.65
C GLU A 288 14.92 -12.64 2.19
N TYR A 289 13.80 -12.05 1.80
CA TYR A 289 12.46 -12.46 2.26
C TYR A 289 11.58 -13.00 1.13
N THR A 290 12.18 -13.38 0.00
CA THR A 290 11.42 -13.91 -1.13
C THR A 290 10.79 -15.26 -0.77
N ASP A 291 9.46 -15.29 -0.81
CA ASP A 291 8.62 -16.48 -0.59
C ASP A 291 8.83 -17.20 0.77
N VAL A 292 9.35 -16.52 1.80
CA VAL A 292 9.60 -17.11 3.14
C VAL A 292 8.34 -17.23 3.99
N PHE A 293 7.29 -16.47 3.71
CA PHE A 293 6.11 -16.33 4.57
C PHE A 293 5.40 -17.64 4.93
N PRO A 294 5.26 -18.62 4.07
CA PRO A 294 4.65 -19.92 4.43
C PRO A 294 5.45 -20.71 5.47
N CYS A 295 6.76 -20.48 5.56
CA CYS A 295 7.69 -21.20 6.44
C CYS A 295 7.98 -20.43 7.76
N TRP A 296 7.48 -19.20 7.92
CA TRP A 296 7.78 -18.39 9.09
C TRP A 296 7.13 -18.92 10.36
N ASP A 297 7.92 -18.96 11.42
CA ASP A 297 7.40 -18.93 12.78
C ASP A 297 6.99 -17.49 13.12
N TRP A 298 5.69 -17.24 13.11
CA TRP A 298 5.12 -15.89 13.27
C TRP A 298 5.29 -15.30 14.68
N ARG A 299 5.84 -16.06 15.62
CA ARG A 299 6.32 -15.56 16.92
C ARG A 299 7.82 -15.27 16.96
N LYS A 300 8.53 -15.58 15.85
CA LYS A 300 9.98 -15.34 15.68
C LYS A 300 10.28 -14.44 14.49
N VAL A 301 9.41 -13.46 14.26
CA VAL A 301 9.66 -12.42 13.26
C VAL A 301 10.89 -11.62 13.68
N PRO A 302 11.84 -11.33 12.79
CA PRO A 302 13.06 -10.59 13.14
C PRO A 302 12.75 -9.27 13.86
N GLY A 303 13.47 -8.99 14.93
CA GLY A 303 13.30 -7.79 15.76
C GLY A 303 12.19 -7.88 16.81
N VAL A 304 11.23 -8.80 16.69
CA VAL A 304 10.05 -8.86 17.56
C VAL A 304 10.38 -9.47 18.92
N THR A 305 9.77 -8.91 19.98
CA THR A 305 9.76 -9.48 21.35
C THR A 305 8.35 -9.95 21.67
N CYS A 306 8.16 -11.25 21.89
CA CYS A 306 6.83 -11.80 22.17
C CYS A 306 6.88 -13.11 22.98
N TYR A 307 5.70 -13.51 23.47
CA TYR A 307 5.50 -14.81 24.11
C TYR A 307 5.67 -15.97 23.14
N GLN A 308 6.26 -17.06 23.63
CA GLN A 308 6.35 -18.34 22.91
C GLN A 308 5.24 -19.26 23.41
N GLU A 309 4.05 -19.08 22.87
CA GLU A 309 2.86 -19.87 23.20
C GLU A 309 2.58 -20.90 22.10
N ASP A 310 2.06 -22.07 22.47
CA ASP A 310 1.62 -23.10 21.52
C ASP A 310 0.25 -22.81 20.88
N LYS A 311 -0.39 -21.71 21.29
CA LYS A 311 -1.69 -21.29 20.75
C LYS A 311 -1.56 -20.65 19.37
N ALA A 312 -2.61 -20.69 18.58
CA ALA A 312 -2.69 -19.92 17.35
C ALA A 312 -2.48 -18.43 17.61
N VAL A 313 -1.82 -17.76 16.67
CA VAL A 313 -1.64 -16.29 16.73
C VAL A 313 -3.01 -15.62 16.62
N HIS A 314 -3.24 -14.59 17.42
CA HIS A 314 -4.49 -13.82 17.37
C HIS A 314 -4.75 -13.23 15.98
N VAL A 315 -5.98 -13.37 15.49
CA VAL A 315 -6.41 -12.79 14.22
C VAL A 315 -6.92 -11.37 14.47
N MET A 316 -6.18 -10.39 13.99
CA MET A 316 -6.47 -8.98 14.18
C MET A 316 -7.70 -8.52 13.40
N GLY A 317 -8.55 -7.75 14.06
CA GLY A 317 -9.55 -6.94 13.39
C GLY A 317 -8.95 -5.74 12.66
N TRP A 318 -9.68 -5.17 11.72
CA TRP A 318 -9.20 -4.09 10.87
C TRP A 318 -9.03 -2.73 11.57
N LEU A 319 -9.61 -2.51 12.75
CA LEU A 319 -9.45 -1.30 13.57
C LEU A 319 -8.86 -1.60 14.95
N GLU A 320 -8.35 -2.80 15.16
CA GLU A 320 -7.83 -3.21 16.46
C GLU A 320 -6.44 -2.63 16.72
N LYS A 321 -6.25 -2.00 17.87
CA LYS A 321 -4.97 -1.49 18.32
C LYS A 321 -4.28 -2.50 19.24
N GLN A 322 -3.02 -2.81 18.95
CA GLN A 322 -2.25 -3.80 19.70
C GLN A 322 -1.48 -3.20 20.87
N ASN A 323 -0.62 -2.21 20.58
CA ASN A 323 0.26 -1.60 21.58
C ASN A 323 -0.48 -0.51 22.35
N LYS A 324 -0.34 -0.50 23.67
CA LYS A 324 -0.86 0.51 24.60
C LYS A 324 0.22 1.53 25.01
N GLY A 325 1.46 1.32 24.60
CA GLY A 325 2.56 2.25 24.81
C GLY A 325 2.36 3.52 23.99
N SER A 326 2.57 4.68 24.59
CA SER A 326 2.40 5.97 23.93
C SER A 326 3.68 6.46 23.24
N PHE A 327 4.83 5.83 23.54
CA PHE A 327 6.12 6.28 23.05
C PHE A 327 6.58 5.49 21.82
N VAL A 328 6.71 6.19 20.71
CA VAL A 328 7.58 5.88 19.58
C VAL A 328 8.24 7.19 19.17
N GLY A 329 9.55 7.19 19.04
CA GLY A 329 10.32 8.37 18.72
C GLY A 329 11.54 8.06 17.87
N ASN A 330 12.02 9.11 17.19
CA ASN A 330 13.20 9.05 16.33
C ASN A 330 14.01 10.33 16.48
N VAL A 331 15.32 10.19 16.38
CA VAL A 331 16.27 11.29 16.20
C VAL A 331 17.34 10.84 15.21
N ASN A 332 17.68 11.69 14.25
CA ASN A 332 18.76 11.40 13.29
C ASN A 332 19.39 12.70 12.78
N ASP A 333 20.60 12.60 12.29
CA ASP A 333 21.36 13.67 11.64
C ASP A 333 21.41 13.51 10.09
N GLY A 334 20.65 12.55 9.56
CA GLY A 334 20.63 12.18 8.14
C GLY A 334 21.58 11.04 7.79
N VAL A 335 22.56 10.69 8.65
CA VAL A 335 23.54 9.62 8.45
C VAL A 335 23.40 8.55 9.53
N ILE A 336 23.41 8.97 10.79
CA ILE A 336 23.19 8.13 11.97
C ILE A 336 21.82 8.45 12.52
N GLY A 337 21.10 7.45 12.98
CA GLY A 337 19.81 7.68 13.59
C GLY A 337 19.46 6.65 14.64
N LEU A 338 18.64 7.09 15.57
CA LEU A 338 18.13 6.27 16.67
C LEU A 338 16.60 6.28 16.60
N THR A 339 16.00 5.10 16.68
CA THR A 339 14.56 4.96 16.84
C THR A 339 14.23 4.06 18.02
N SER A 340 13.18 4.40 18.77
CA SER A 340 12.81 3.68 19.99
C SER A 340 11.31 3.55 20.12
N MET A 341 10.87 2.48 20.82
CA MET A 341 9.48 2.26 21.18
C MET A 341 9.34 1.69 22.61
N ASP A 342 8.23 2.02 23.24
CA ASP A 342 7.73 1.28 24.40
C ASP A 342 6.72 0.22 23.90
N LEU A 343 7.08 -1.05 24.06
CA LEU A 343 6.17 -2.16 23.81
C LEU A 343 5.38 -2.44 25.09
N VAL A 344 4.05 -2.24 25.01
CA VAL A 344 3.11 -2.46 26.14
C VAL A 344 1.87 -3.17 25.58
N ARG A 345 1.84 -4.48 25.67
CA ARG A 345 0.71 -5.27 25.19
C ARG A 345 0.62 -6.62 25.86
N ASP A 346 -0.57 -7.14 26.09
CA ASP A 346 -0.84 -8.50 26.55
C ASP A 346 -0.10 -8.87 27.85
N GLY A 347 0.18 -7.87 28.73
CA GLY A 347 1.01 -8.07 29.93
C GLY A 347 2.51 -8.19 29.66
N LEU A 348 2.96 -7.94 28.44
CA LEU A 348 4.37 -7.84 28.05
C LEU A 348 4.80 -6.38 27.96
N TYR A 349 5.97 -6.08 28.55
CA TYR A 349 6.58 -4.76 28.57
C TYR A 349 8.02 -4.86 28.09
N ALA A 350 8.44 -3.95 27.21
CA ALA A 350 9.83 -3.82 26.79
C ALA A 350 10.09 -2.40 26.28
N ARG A 351 11.31 -1.89 26.54
CA ARG A 351 11.84 -0.72 25.82
C ARG A 351 12.78 -1.22 24.76
N LYS A 352 12.53 -0.84 23.51
CA LYS A 352 13.31 -1.29 22.36
C LYS A 352 13.89 -0.09 21.64
N THR A 353 15.17 -0.19 21.26
CA THR A 353 15.89 0.87 20.57
C THR A 353 16.76 0.28 19.48
N TRP A 354 16.80 0.92 18.34
CA TRP A 354 17.68 0.61 17.23
C TRP A 354 18.51 1.84 16.89
N ILE A 355 19.84 1.67 16.87
CA ILE A 355 20.77 2.71 16.44
C ILE A 355 21.32 2.27 15.09
N PHE A 356 21.07 3.09 14.08
CA PHE A 356 21.50 2.85 12.70
C PHE A 356 22.74 3.69 12.41
N THR A 357 23.75 3.06 11.87
CA THR A 357 24.97 3.69 11.36
C THR A 357 25.18 3.26 9.91
N PRO A 358 26.14 3.83 9.18
CA PRO A 358 26.46 3.36 7.82
C PRO A 358 26.86 1.87 7.74
N ASP A 359 27.42 1.31 8.82
CA ASP A 359 28.06 0.00 8.79
C ASP A 359 27.29 -1.08 9.58
N TYR A 360 26.48 -0.70 10.56
CA TYR A 360 25.78 -1.66 11.45
C TYR A 360 24.50 -1.09 12.08
N ILE A 361 23.71 -1.99 12.62
CA ILE A 361 22.53 -1.69 13.43
C ILE A 361 22.77 -2.25 14.83
N LEU A 362 22.70 -1.39 15.84
CA LEU A 362 22.75 -1.83 17.24
C LEU A 362 21.32 -1.95 17.77
N CYS A 363 20.92 -3.17 18.15
CA CYS A 363 19.60 -3.46 18.71
C CYS A 363 19.70 -3.55 20.24
N LEU A 364 18.94 -2.73 20.95
CA LEU A 364 18.93 -2.65 22.40
C LEU A 364 17.54 -2.98 22.94
N GLY A 365 17.51 -3.75 24.03
CA GLY A 365 16.30 -4.06 24.78
C GLY A 365 16.53 -3.83 26.28
N ALA A 366 15.58 -3.17 26.94
CA ALA A 366 15.65 -2.92 28.38
C ALA A 366 14.27 -3.08 29.04
N GLY A 367 14.27 -3.41 30.35
CA GLY A 367 13.05 -3.51 31.14
C GLY A 367 12.05 -4.56 30.63
N ILE A 368 12.55 -5.61 29.98
CA ILE A 368 11.69 -6.70 29.47
C ILE A 368 11.11 -7.45 30.66
N ARG A 369 9.80 -7.42 30.77
CA ARG A 369 9.05 -8.10 31.84
C ARG A 369 7.72 -8.61 31.31
N SER A 370 7.21 -9.64 31.96
CA SER A 370 6.00 -10.33 31.55
C SER A 370 5.15 -10.67 32.79
N ASP A 371 3.84 -10.49 32.65
CA ASP A 371 2.86 -10.95 33.63
C ASP A 371 2.42 -12.40 33.36
N SER A 372 2.94 -13.03 32.32
CA SER A 372 2.67 -14.42 31.92
C SER A 372 3.81 -15.36 32.33
N SER A 373 3.48 -16.64 32.52
CA SER A 373 4.45 -17.73 32.73
C SER A 373 5.12 -18.21 31.44
N TYR A 374 4.65 -17.78 30.27
CA TYR A 374 5.26 -18.16 29.00
C TYR A 374 6.65 -17.54 28.85
N GLN A 375 7.54 -18.27 28.20
CA GLN A 375 8.85 -17.75 27.79
C GLN A 375 8.67 -16.55 26.86
N VAL A 376 9.48 -15.51 27.07
CA VAL A 376 9.55 -14.34 26.18
C VAL A 376 10.87 -14.39 25.42
N ASN A 377 10.79 -14.31 24.10
CA ASN A 377 11.96 -14.23 23.24
C ASN A 377 11.98 -12.91 22.47
N THR A 378 13.17 -12.38 22.25
CA THR A 378 13.43 -11.39 21.20
C THR A 378 14.13 -12.12 20.06
N SER A 379 13.52 -12.08 18.89
CA SER A 379 14.11 -12.66 17.67
C SER A 379 15.10 -11.69 17.04
N VAL A 380 16.21 -12.23 16.51
CA VAL A 380 17.27 -11.46 15.86
C VAL A 380 17.40 -11.92 14.41
#